data_46dec0310972af518fdaa370a93346a0
#
_entry.id   46dec0310972af518fdaa370a93346a0
#
_cell.length_a   1.000
_cell.length_b   1.000
_cell.length_c   1.000
_cell.angle_alpha   90.00
_cell.angle_beta   90.00
_cell.angle_gamma   90.00
#
_symmetry.space_group_name_H-M   'P 1'
#
loop_
_entity.id
_entity.type
_entity.pdbx_description
1 polymer ?
#
loop_
_entity_poly.entity_id
_entity_poly.type
_entity_poly.pdbx_seq_one_letter_code
_entity_poly.pdbx_strand_id
1 'polypeptide(L)'
;MTVGDICNRNVVVAPKTEMIVDAARRMRTSHVGDLVVVENRAGSHVPIGIVTDRDIVVSAVAGDPDHINYLLVSDVMSSELVTAREHDGVEAALKKMEEHGVRRLPIVDEQGALVGILTLDDVLQYLTVQQSELVALVAREQKHERQYRA
;
A
#
# COMPACT_ATOMS: atom_id res chain seq x y z
N MET A 1 -4.13 9.74 14.97
CA MET A 1 -3.31 8.81 14.17
C MET A 1 -3.54 9.07 12.70
N THR A 2 -2.50 9.40 12.00
CA THR A 2 -2.54 9.66 10.56
C THR A 2 -2.09 8.44 9.76
N VAL A 3 -2.38 8.46 8.48
CA VAL A 3 -1.91 7.43 7.54
C VAL A 3 -0.39 7.35 7.53
N GLY A 4 0.26 8.51 7.62
CA GLY A 4 1.73 8.61 7.67
C GLY A 4 2.37 7.91 8.86
N ASP A 5 1.63 7.77 9.96
CA ASP A 5 2.12 7.10 11.17
C ASP A 5 2.14 5.57 11.03
N ILE A 6 1.29 5.01 10.19
CA ILE A 6 1.13 3.55 10.06
C ILE A 6 1.49 2.98 8.68
N CYS A 7 1.71 3.83 7.67
CA CYS A 7 2.08 3.37 6.34
C CYS A 7 3.50 2.80 6.30
N ASN A 8 3.75 1.93 5.31
CA ASN A 8 5.10 1.44 5.05
C ASN A 8 5.87 2.45 4.20
N ARG A 9 7.01 2.91 4.70
CA ARG A 9 7.87 3.87 4.02
C ARG A 9 8.79 3.22 2.98
N ASN A 10 8.98 1.91 3.05
CA ASN A 10 9.81 1.16 2.10
C ASN A 10 8.95 0.71 0.91
N VAL A 11 8.69 1.62 -0.02
CA VAL A 11 7.89 1.34 -1.20
C VAL A 11 8.78 0.85 -2.33
N VAL A 12 8.44 -0.30 -2.91
CA VAL A 12 9.10 -0.79 -4.12
C VAL A 12 8.42 -0.14 -5.31
N VAL A 13 9.21 0.57 -6.11
CA VAL A 13 8.71 1.36 -7.24
C VAL A 13 9.26 0.84 -8.56
N ALA A 14 8.59 1.17 -9.65
CA ALA A 14 9.04 0.90 -11.01
C ALA A 14 8.68 2.07 -11.93
N PRO A 15 9.54 2.39 -12.92
CA PRO A 15 9.15 3.32 -13.98
C PRO A 15 8.15 2.66 -14.94
N LYS A 16 7.31 3.46 -15.56
CA LYS A 16 6.32 2.95 -16.55
C LYS A 16 6.95 2.27 -17.77
N THR A 17 8.21 2.59 -18.04
CA THR A 17 9.00 2.06 -19.17
C THR A 17 9.72 0.76 -18.86
N GLU A 18 9.65 0.26 -17.63
CA GLU A 18 10.26 -1.01 -17.26
C GLU A 18 9.54 -2.17 -17.95
N MET A 19 10.30 -3.17 -18.36
CA MET A 19 9.75 -4.40 -18.94
C MET A 19 8.97 -5.17 -17.85
N ILE A 20 7.87 -5.77 -18.22
CA ILE A 20 7.03 -6.55 -17.28
C ILE A 20 7.82 -7.71 -16.66
N VAL A 21 8.68 -8.36 -17.42
CA VAL A 21 9.53 -9.45 -16.90
C VAL A 21 10.46 -8.95 -15.80
N ASP A 22 11.03 -7.75 -15.97
CA ASP A 22 11.91 -7.15 -14.95
C ASP A 22 11.13 -6.71 -13.72
N ALA A 23 9.93 -6.20 -13.91
CA ALA A 23 9.02 -5.88 -12.80
C ALA A 23 8.67 -7.14 -11.99
N ALA A 24 8.37 -8.25 -12.65
CA ALA A 24 8.11 -9.53 -12.00
C ALA A 24 9.33 -10.03 -11.21
N ARG A 25 10.52 -9.89 -11.75
CA ARG A 25 11.77 -10.23 -11.03
C ARG A 25 11.96 -9.35 -9.80
N ARG A 26 11.65 -8.07 -9.90
CA ARG A 26 11.70 -7.12 -8.77
C ARG A 26 10.74 -7.53 -7.67
N MET A 27 9.51 -7.92 -8.01
CA MET A 27 8.55 -8.46 -7.04
C MET A 27 9.07 -9.70 -6.34
N ARG A 28 9.68 -10.60 -7.08
CA ARG A 28 10.29 -11.83 -6.54
C ARG A 28 11.44 -11.52 -5.58
N THR A 29 12.34 -10.64 -5.97
CA THR A 29 13.53 -10.29 -5.17
C THR A 29 13.14 -9.53 -3.90
N SER A 30 12.16 -8.63 -3.99
CA SER A 30 11.71 -7.78 -2.88
C SER A 30 10.59 -8.43 -2.05
N HIS A 31 10.12 -9.61 -2.43
CA HIS A 31 9.02 -10.34 -1.76
C HIS A 31 7.74 -9.49 -1.63
N VAL A 32 7.38 -8.78 -2.68
CA VAL A 32 6.17 -7.95 -2.74
C VAL A 32 5.27 -8.40 -3.87
N GLY A 33 3.96 -8.19 -3.70
CA GLY A 33 2.95 -8.51 -4.71
C GLY A 33 2.50 -7.31 -5.54
N ASP A 34 3.12 -6.14 -5.34
CA ASP A 34 2.81 -4.92 -6.08
C ASP A 34 4.01 -4.01 -6.19
N LEU A 35 3.97 -3.15 -7.21
CA LEU A 35 4.92 -2.05 -7.39
C LEU A 35 4.12 -0.77 -7.61
N VAL A 36 4.51 0.31 -6.98
CA VAL A 36 3.99 1.63 -7.31
C VAL A 36 4.73 2.14 -8.54
N VAL A 37 3.98 2.44 -9.58
CA VAL A 37 4.56 2.99 -10.81
C VAL A 37 4.72 4.48 -10.64
N VAL A 38 5.94 4.96 -10.81
CA VAL A 38 6.29 6.36 -10.57
C VAL A 38 6.86 7.02 -11.79
N GLU A 39 6.71 8.32 -11.84
CA GLU A 39 7.32 9.23 -12.81
C GLU A 39 8.20 10.20 -12.06
N ASN A 40 9.40 10.48 -12.61
CA ASN A 40 10.28 11.50 -12.03
C ASN A 40 9.81 12.87 -12.49
N ARG A 41 9.41 13.71 -11.55
CA ARG A 41 9.05 15.12 -11.78
C ARG A 41 9.89 16.00 -10.85
N ALA A 42 10.78 16.77 -11.43
CA ALA A 42 11.67 17.69 -10.70
C ALA A 42 12.44 17.00 -9.55
N GLY A 43 12.94 15.78 -9.78
CA GLY A 43 13.68 14.98 -8.79
C GLY A 43 12.84 14.19 -7.80
N SER A 44 11.52 14.33 -7.85
CA SER A 44 10.60 13.60 -6.96
C SER A 44 9.89 12.46 -7.71
N HIS A 45 9.67 11.34 -7.03
CA HIS A 45 8.86 10.23 -7.52
C HIS A 45 7.39 10.52 -7.32
N VAL A 46 6.65 10.73 -8.41
CA VAL A 46 5.20 10.95 -8.38
C VAL A 46 4.51 9.67 -8.81
N PRO A 47 3.62 9.09 -7.99
CA PRO A 47 2.90 7.88 -8.37
C PRO A 47 1.94 8.16 -9.52
N ILE A 48 1.93 7.27 -10.52
CA ILE A 48 1.06 7.34 -11.70
C ILE A 48 0.21 6.09 -11.89
N GLY A 49 0.47 5.03 -11.15
CA GLY A 49 -0.27 3.78 -11.23
C GLY A 49 0.25 2.75 -10.26
N ILE A 50 -0.38 1.59 -10.28
CA ILE A 50 0.05 0.40 -9.55
C ILE A 50 0.02 -0.79 -10.50
N VAL A 51 1.01 -1.66 -10.41
CA VAL A 51 1.01 -2.96 -11.05
C VAL A 51 1.10 -4.04 -9.97
N THR A 52 0.22 -5.02 -10.05
CA THR A 52 0.18 -6.14 -9.11
C THR A 52 0.61 -7.44 -9.79
N ASP A 53 0.97 -8.44 -9.01
CA ASP A 53 1.22 -9.81 -9.50
C ASP A 53 0.00 -10.37 -10.22
N ARG A 54 -1.22 -10.09 -9.74
CA ARG A 54 -2.45 -10.47 -10.41
C ARG A 54 -2.58 -9.81 -11.80
N ASP A 55 -2.25 -8.53 -11.93
CA ASP A 55 -2.25 -7.83 -13.21
C ASP A 55 -1.32 -8.51 -14.21
N ILE A 56 -0.14 -8.91 -13.77
CA ILE A 56 0.83 -9.63 -14.61
C ILE A 56 0.28 -10.97 -15.06
N VAL A 57 -0.31 -11.75 -14.14
CA VAL A 57 -0.88 -13.06 -14.46
C VAL A 57 -2.05 -12.93 -15.43
N VAL A 58 -3.00 -12.04 -15.14
CA VAL A 58 -4.26 -11.92 -15.89
C VAL A 58 -4.05 -11.20 -17.22
N SER A 59 -3.30 -10.12 -17.24
CA SER A 59 -3.17 -9.27 -18.43
C SER A 59 -1.97 -9.63 -19.31
N ALA A 60 -0.84 -10.03 -18.70
CA ALA A 60 0.35 -10.38 -19.46
C ALA A 60 0.41 -11.87 -19.79
N VAL A 61 0.38 -12.74 -18.79
CA VAL A 61 0.53 -14.20 -19.01
C VAL A 61 -0.69 -14.78 -19.71
N ALA A 62 -1.89 -14.49 -19.25
CA ALA A 62 -3.12 -15.02 -19.83
C ALA A 62 -3.62 -14.22 -21.04
N GLY A 63 -3.43 -12.90 -21.03
CA GLY A 63 -3.96 -12.00 -22.04
C GLY A 63 -3.10 -11.89 -23.30
N ASP A 64 -1.77 -11.91 -23.16
CA ASP A 64 -0.83 -11.73 -24.28
C ASP A 64 0.47 -12.51 -24.08
N PRO A 65 0.42 -13.85 -23.95
CA PRO A 65 1.58 -14.66 -23.61
C PRO A 65 2.69 -14.60 -24.68
N ASP A 66 2.34 -14.38 -25.93
CA ASP A 66 3.31 -14.37 -27.04
C ASP A 66 4.20 -13.11 -27.02
N HIS A 67 3.74 -12.02 -26.40
CA HIS A 67 4.44 -10.75 -26.34
C HIS A 67 4.96 -10.39 -24.93
N ILE A 68 4.96 -11.32 -24.01
CA ILE A 68 5.32 -11.05 -22.60
C ILE A 68 6.72 -10.42 -22.45
N ASN A 69 7.66 -10.78 -23.31
CA ASN A 69 9.02 -10.22 -23.29
C ASN A 69 9.11 -8.78 -23.83
N TYR A 70 8.03 -8.27 -24.40
CA TYR A 70 7.97 -6.92 -24.98
C TYR A 70 7.01 -5.99 -24.23
N LEU A 71 6.19 -6.52 -23.33
CA LEU A 71 5.25 -5.72 -22.55
C LEU A 71 5.97 -4.84 -21.55
N LEU A 72 5.54 -3.60 -21.43
CA LEU A 72 6.01 -2.64 -20.45
C LEU A 72 5.04 -2.58 -19.27
N VAL A 73 5.52 -2.09 -18.15
CA VAL A 73 4.69 -1.82 -16.97
C VAL A 73 3.49 -0.96 -17.33
N SER A 74 3.67 0.06 -18.19
CA SER A 74 2.58 0.93 -18.66
C SER A 74 1.48 0.20 -19.43
N ASP A 75 1.77 -0.94 -20.04
CA ASP A 75 0.78 -1.74 -20.77
C ASP A 75 -0.15 -2.53 -19.85
N VAL A 76 0.25 -2.76 -18.61
CA VAL A 76 -0.40 -3.68 -17.68
C VAL A 76 -0.90 -2.97 -16.41
N MET A 77 -0.27 -1.88 -16.01
CA MET A 77 -0.62 -1.15 -14.78
C MET A 77 -2.04 -0.63 -14.77
N SER A 78 -2.62 -0.53 -13.58
CA SER A 78 -3.83 0.27 -13.38
C SER A 78 -3.45 1.75 -13.30
N SER A 79 -4.06 2.57 -14.15
CA SER A 79 -3.88 4.03 -14.15
C SER A 79 -4.95 4.77 -13.36
N GLU A 80 -5.98 4.08 -12.89
CA GLU A 80 -6.94 4.63 -11.92
C GLU A 80 -6.27 4.69 -10.55
N LEU A 81 -5.50 5.75 -10.33
CA LEU A 81 -4.71 5.90 -9.14
C LEU A 81 -5.52 6.55 -8.02
N VAL A 82 -5.68 5.82 -6.91
CA VAL A 82 -6.24 6.35 -5.67
C VAL A 82 -5.12 6.52 -4.69
N THR A 83 -4.91 7.73 -4.20
CA THR A 83 -3.86 8.07 -3.23
C THR A 83 -4.46 8.67 -1.96
N ALA A 84 -3.68 8.67 -0.89
CA ALA A 84 -3.97 9.45 0.31
C ALA A 84 -2.76 10.31 0.66
N ARG A 85 -3.00 11.39 1.40
CA ARG A 85 -1.93 12.23 1.92
C ARG A 85 -1.47 11.72 3.27
N GLU A 86 -0.20 11.91 3.59
CA GLU A 86 0.36 11.42 4.85
C GLU A 86 -0.33 11.96 6.11
N HIS A 87 -0.95 13.14 6.02
CA HIS A 87 -1.70 13.76 7.13
C HIS A 87 -3.18 13.38 7.18
N ASP A 88 -3.66 12.60 6.22
CA ASP A 88 -5.05 12.10 6.25
C ASP A 88 -5.24 11.14 7.44
N GLY A 89 -6.44 11.14 8.01
CA GLY A 89 -6.81 10.20 9.06
C GLY A 89 -7.00 8.78 8.49
N VAL A 90 -6.79 7.79 9.33
CA VAL A 90 -6.95 6.37 8.96
C VAL A 90 -8.37 6.07 8.48
N GLU A 91 -9.37 6.64 9.14
CA GLU A 91 -10.79 6.45 8.75
C GLU A 91 -11.08 6.97 7.34
N ALA A 92 -10.53 8.13 6.99
CA ALA A 92 -10.67 8.70 5.65
C ALA A 92 -10.01 7.82 4.59
N ALA A 93 -8.86 7.25 4.90
CA ALA A 93 -8.18 6.31 4.00
C ALA A 93 -8.98 5.02 3.80
N LEU A 94 -9.54 4.46 4.87
CA LEU A 94 -10.42 3.28 4.79
C LEU A 94 -11.64 3.54 3.91
N LYS A 95 -12.24 4.71 4.05
CA LYS A 95 -13.39 5.11 3.22
C LYS A 95 -13.00 5.20 1.74
N LYS A 96 -11.84 5.74 1.42
CA LYS A 96 -11.30 5.73 0.05
C LYS A 96 -11.12 4.32 -0.49
N MET A 97 -10.55 3.41 0.32
CA MET A 97 -10.39 2.01 -0.07
C MET A 97 -11.73 1.35 -0.37
N GLU A 98 -12.73 1.58 0.47
CA GLU A 98 -14.09 1.06 0.28
C GLU A 98 -14.75 1.61 -0.98
N GLU A 99 -14.77 2.92 -1.15
CA GLU A 99 -15.41 3.61 -2.28
C GLU A 99 -14.81 3.20 -3.64
N HIS A 100 -13.51 2.93 -3.68
CA HIS A 100 -12.80 2.57 -4.92
C HIS A 100 -12.52 1.08 -5.08
N GLY A 101 -12.90 0.27 -4.07
CA GLY A 101 -12.68 -1.18 -4.10
C GLY A 101 -11.20 -1.57 -4.16
N VAL A 102 -10.32 -0.80 -3.51
CA VAL A 102 -8.88 -1.05 -3.48
C VAL A 102 -8.40 -1.44 -2.08
N ARG A 103 -7.34 -2.23 -2.02
CA ARG A 103 -6.76 -2.73 -0.75
C ARG A 103 -5.46 -2.04 -0.38
N ARG A 104 -5.03 -1.08 -1.18
CA ARG A 104 -3.78 -0.35 -0.96
C ARG A 104 -3.89 1.05 -1.54
N LEU A 105 -3.23 1.98 -0.87
CA LEU A 105 -3.15 3.38 -1.28
C LEU A 105 -1.69 3.83 -1.25
N PRO A 106 -1.13 4.28 -2.36
CA PRO A 106 0.10 5.08 -2.31
C PRO A 106 -0.13 6.34 -1.49
N ILE A 107 0.81 6.64 -0.62
CA ILE A 107 0.75 7.81 0.25
C ILE A 107 1.69 8.87 -0.28
N VAL A 108 1.19 10.07 -0.40
CA VAL A 108 1.92 11.20 -0.97
C VAL A 108 2.02 12.34 0.04
N ASP A 109 3.05 13.17 -0.14
CA ASP A 109 3.18 14.44 0.57
C ASP A 109 2.31 15.54 -0.06
N GLU A 110 2.44 16.76 0.42
CA GLU A 110 1.66 17.91 -0.08
C GLU A 110 2.00 18.28 -1.53
N GLN A 111 3.20 17.93 -1.99
CA GLN A 111 3.65 18.15 -3.36
C GLN A 111 3.29 17.01 -4.31
N GLY A 112 2.67 15.95 -3.79
CA GLY A 112 2.29 14.78 -4.58
C GLY A 112 3.40 13.74 -4.74
N ALA A 113 4.52 13.89 -4.03
CA ALA A 113 5.61 12.93 -4.06
C ALA A 113 5.28 11.70 -3.20
N LEU A 114 5.66 10.52 -3.68
CA LEU A 114 5.45 9.26 -2.98
C LEU A 114 6.27 9.21 -1.70
N VAL A 115 5.62 8.97 -0.57
CA VAL A 115 6.26 8.85 0.75
C VAL A 115 5.99 7.53 1.46
N GLY A 116 5.06 6.74 0.96
CA GLY A 116 4.72 5.45 1.56
C GLY A 116 3.63 4.71 0.81
N ILE A 117 3.26 3.57 1.34
CA ILE A 117 2.10 2.80 0.90
C ILE A 117 1.34 2.29 2.12
N LEU A 118 0.03 2.42 2.09
CA LEU A 118 -0.85 1.87 3.11
C LEU A 118 -1.61 0.69 2.52
N THR A 119 -1.52 -0.45 3.16
CA THR A 119 -2.30 -1.64 2.78
C THR A 119 -3.40 -1.90 3.80
N LEU A 120 -4.41 -2.68 3.39
CA LEU A 120 -5.43 -3.16 4.31
C LEU A 120 -4.81 -3.97 5.46
N ASP A 121 -3.75 -4.73 5.18
CA ASP A 121 -3.05 -5.52 6.20
C ASP A 121 -2.38 -4.63 7.26
N ASP A 122 -1.82 -3.49 6.85
CA ASP A 122 -1.26 -2.50 7.79
C ASP A 122 -2.33 -1.95 8.72
N VAL A 123 -3.51 -1.66 8.19
CA VAL A 123 -4.66 -1.17 8.96
C VAL A 123 -5.15 -2.23 9.94
N LEU A 124 -5.29 -3.48 9.49
CA LEU A 124 -5.68 -4.60 10.35
C LEU A 124 -4.70 -4.81 11.48
N GLN A 125 -3.41 -4.73 11.20
CA GLN A 125 -2.36 -4.84 12.22
C GLN A 125 -2.46 -3.71 13.24
N TYR A 126 -2.64 -2.48 12.77
CA TYR A 126 -2.85 -1.32 13.64
C TYR A 126 -4.06 -1.50 14.56
N LEU A 127 -5.21 -1.92 14.02
CA LEU A 127 -6.41 -2.16 14.81
C LEU A 127 -6.23 -3.28 15.84
N THR A 128 -5.50 -4.33 15.49
CA THR A 128 -5.19 -5.44 16.40
C THR A 128 -4.35 -4.95 17.59
N VAL A 129 -3.36 -4.12 17.36
CA VAL A 129 -2.54 -3.52 18.43
C VAL A 129 -3.40 -2.64 19.34
N GLN A 130 -4.27 -1.80 18.77
CA GLN A 130 -5.17 -0.95 19.55
C GLN A 130 -6.12 -1.77 20.41
N GLN A 131 -6.69 -2.84 19.87
CA GLN A 131 -7.55 -3.75 20.61
C GLN A 131 -6.79 -4.42 21.77
N SER A 132 -5.57 -4.87 21.55
CA SER A 132 -4.74 -5.48 22.59
C SER A 132 -4.42 -4.52 23.74
N GLU A 133 -4.17 -3.25 23.43
CA GLU A 133 -3.94 -2.20 24.42
C GLU A 133 -5.20 -1.95 25.27
N LEU A 134 -6.39 -1.94 24.66
CA LEU A 134 -7.65 -1.82 25.40
C LEU A 134 -7.90 -3.00 26.32
N VAL A 135 -7.64 -4.22 25.88
CA VAL A 135 -7.76 -5.44 26.69
C VAL A 135 -6.80 -5.39 27.88
N ALA A 136 -5.56 -4.97 27.66
CA ALA A 136 -4.57 -4.81 28.71
C ALA A 136 -4.99 -3.77 29.76
N LEU A 137 -5.59 -2.66 29.33
CA LEU A 137 -6.12 -1.62 30.20
C LEU A 137 -7.24 -2.17 31.10
N VAL A 138 -8.19 -2.90 30.54
CA VAL A 138 -9.29 -3.53 31.29
C VAL A 138 -8.75 -4.51 32.33
N ALA A 139 -7.81 -5.36 31.95
CA ALA A 139 -7.17 -6.32 32.86
C ALA A 139 -6.45 -5.62 34.04
N ARG A 140 -5.78 -4.52 33.75
CA ARG A 140 -5.07 -3.73 34.76
C ARG A 140 -6.04 -3.02 35.71
N GLU A 141 -7.14 -2.50 35.21
CA GLU A 141 -8.19 -1.89 36.00
C GLU A 141 -8.82 -2.91 36.95
N GLN A 142 -9.18 -4.09 36.50
CA GLN A 142 -9.70 -5.18 37.32
C GLN A 142 -8.73 -5.61 38.41
N LYS A 143 -7.44 -5.69 38.11
CA LYS A 143 -6.39 -6.01 39.11
C LYS A 143 -6.30 -4.92 40.18
N HIS A 144 -6.36 -3.66 39.78
CA HIS A 144 -6.35 -2.52 40.68
C HIS A 144 -7.56 -2.53 41.61
N GLU A 145 -8.76 -2.78 41.11
CA GLU A 145 -9.97 -2.92 41.94
C GLU A 145 -9.86 -4.03 42.98
N ARG A 146 -9.33 -5.20 42.60
CA ARG A 146 -9.13 -6.33 43.51
C ARG A 146 -8.16 -6.00 44.65
N GLN A 147 -7.14 -5.19 44.39
CA GLN A 147 -6.17 -4.80 45.41
C GLN A 147 -6.70 -3.79 46.42
N TYR A 148 -7.59 -2.90 46.02
CA TYR A 148 -8.01 -1.75 46.79
C TYR A 148 -9.45 -1.84 47.33
N ARG A 149 -10.25 -2.79 46.84
CA ARG A 149 -11.64 -2.99 47.26
C ARG A 149 -11.91 -4.36 47.91
N ALA A 150 -10.89 -5.18 48.02
CA ALA A 150 -11.05 -6.48 48.65
C ALA A 150 -11.12 -6.39 50.21
#